data_79b8e56172887b09e5450f4020612918
#
_entry.id   79b8e56172887b09e5450f4020612918
#
_cell.length_a   1.000
_cell.length_b   1.000
_cell.length_c   1.000
_cell.angle_alpha   90.00
_cell.angle_beta   90.00
_cell.angle_gamma   90.00
#
_symmetry.space_group_name_H-M   'P 1'
#
loop_
_entity.id
_entity.type
_entity.pdbx_description
1 polymer ?
#
loop_
_entity_poly.entity_id
_entity_poly.type
_entity_poly.pdbx_seq_one_letter_code
_entity_poly.pdbx_strand_id
1 'polypeptide(L)'
;LADAGLKAGMKVADFGCGVGMTTRMLAEIVGPSGSVTGVDFSAEQVEEAREISARADIGNVSFLQANACDTGLPRASFDLAYCRFLLLHLPNPAACIEEMLAILKPGGILVLEDGDLTTAMSQPPTALDAFADLFGRLGPTRGLDYSMAKDLHRLVEAAGISGARVVYHQPACITDEHRQFLKWSVEEAGSAFVGASLITEEQLATTLLEMQQAVDTPDVTILAPRMYLVSCVKG
;
A
#
# COMPACT_ATOMS: atom_id res chain seq x y z
N LEU A 1 1.13 9.99 9.69
CA LEU A 1 2.53 9.62 9.94
C LEU A 1 3.14 10.42 11.11
N ALA A 2 2.84 11.71 11.24
CA ALA A 2 3.27 12.49 12.41
C ALA A 2 2.79 11.86 13.74
N ASP A 3 1.53 11.44 13.79
CA ASP A 3 0.96 10.73 14.96
C ASP A 3 1.59 9.35 15.20
N ALA A 4 2.18 8.75 14.19
CA ALA A 4 2.95 7.50 14.32
C ALA A 4 4.41 7.74 14.77
N GLY A 5 4.83 8.99 14.95
CA GLY A 5 6.13 9.36 15.50
C GLY A 5 7.21 9.73 14.47
N LEU A 6 6.87 9.88 13.18
CA LEU A 6 7.80 10.38 12.16
C LEU A 6 8.24 11.82 12.49
N LYS A 7 9.55 12.09 12.48
CA LYS A 7 10.15 13.38 12.87
C LYS A 7 11.29 13.77 11.94
N ALA A 8 11.60 15.07 11.94
CA ALA A 8 12.77 15.60 11.26
C ALA A 8 14.07 14.91 11.75
N GLY A 9 15.00 14.70 10.84
CA GLY A 9 16.29 14.09 11.11
C GLY A 9 16.29 12.54 11.13
N MET A 10 15.15 11.88 11.03
CA MET A 10 15.06 10.42 11.03
C MET A 10 15.63 9.81 9.75
N LYS A 11 16.21 8.61 9.91
CA LYS A 11 16.56 7.71 8.82
C LYS A 11 15.43 6.70 8.61
N VAL A 12 14.76 6.75 7.45
CA VAL A 12 13.55 6.02 7.15
C VAL A 12 13.79 5.02 6.02
N ALA A 13 13.18 3.83 6.09
CA ALA A 13 13.07 2.89 4.98
C ALA A 13 11.60 2.79 4.54
N ASP A 14 11.34 2.93 3.23
CA ASP A 14 10.04 2.85 2.58
C ASP A 14 9.99 1.57 1.73
N PHE A 15 9.29 0.56 2.21
CA PHE A 15 9.20 -0.76 1.58
C PHE A 15 8.04 -0.80 0.56
N GLY A 16 8.31 -1.27 -0.65
CA GLY A 16 7.39 -1.23 -1.76
C GLY A 16 7.18 0.21 -2.25
N CYS A 17 8.28 0.93 -2.44
CA CYS A 17 8.23 2.37 -2.73
C CYS A 17 7.66 2.71 -4.11
N GLY A 18 7.59 1.73 -5.03
CA GLY A 18 7.18 1.98 -6.40
C GLY A 18 8.01 3.09 -7.05
N VAL A 19 7.34 4.01 -7.73
CA VAL A 19 7.97 5.22 -8.33
C VAL A 19 8.35 6.29 -7.30
N GLY A 20 8.37 5.96 -6.02
CA GLY A 20 8.91 6.79 -4.95
C GLY A 20 8.04 7.98 -4.51
N MET A 21 6.74 7.97 -4.78
CA MET A 21 5.85 9.07 -4.34
C MET A 21 5.88 9.24 -2.81
N THR A 22 5.64 8.17 -2.07
CA THR A 22 5.66 8.17 -0.60
C THR A 22 7.06 8.43 -0.06
N THR A 23 8.09 7.85 -0.70
CA THR A 23 9.50 8.10 -0.34
C THR A 23 9.82 9.60 -0.34
N ARG A 24 9.41 10.34 -1.38
CA ARG A 24 9.62 11.79 -1.47
C ARG A 24 8.83 12.57 -0.42
N MET A 25 7.58 12.19 -0.16
CA MET A 25 6.77 12.80 0.91
C MET A 25 7.42 12.59 2.30
N LEU A 26 7.96 11.40 2.57
CA LEU A 26 8.70 11.10 3.78
C LEU A 26 9.97 11.94 3.87
N ALA A 27 10.68 12.14 2.75
CA ALA A 27 11.89 12.94 2.67
C ALA A 27 11.66 14.43 2.99
N GLU A 28 10.53 14.99 2.57
CA GLU A 28 10.10 16.34 2.95
C GLU A 28 9.91 16.46 4.46
N ILE A 29 9.28 15.46 5.11
CA ILE A 29 8.99 15.49 6.55
C ILE A 29 10.27 15.33 7.37
N VAL A 30 11.17 14.41 6.98
CA VAL A 30 12.43 14.23 7.73
C VAL A 30 13.43 15.36 7.47
N GLY A 31 13.25 16.11 6.40
CA GLY A 31 14.08 17.27 6.05
C GLY A 31 15.53 16.92 5.70
N PRO A 32 16.38 17.94 5.49
CA PRO A 32 17.75 17.76 4.97
C PRO A 32 18.70 17.04 5.94
N SER A 33 18.38 16.97 7.22
CA SER A 33 19.17 16.22 8.22
C SER A 33 18.77 14.76 8.36
N GLY A 34 17.62 14.37 7.76
CA GLY A 34 17.15 12.99 7.67
C GLY A 34 17.43 12.39 6.30
N SER A 35 17.09 11.12 6.13
CA SER A 35 17.20 10.43 4.84
C SER A 35 16.14 9.37 4.69
N VAL A 36 15.72 9.10 3.44
CA VAL A 36 14.77 8.03 3.13
C VAL A 36 15.36 7.08 2.09
N THR A 37 15.30 5.78 2.37
CA THR A 37 15.66 4.74 1.41
C THR A 37 14.39 4.03 0.95
N GLY A 38 14.00 4.21 -0.30
CA GLY A 38 12.93 3.45 -0.94
C GLY A 38 13.44 2.10 -1.42
N VAL A 39 12.69 1.05 -1.17
CA VAL A 39 12.98 -0.33 -1.60
C VAL A 39 11.83 -0.83 -2.44
N ASP A 40 12.11 -1.34 -3.65
CA ASP A 40 11.13 -2.00 -4.49
C ASP A 40 11.75 -3.18 -5.24
N PHE A 41 10.93 -4.16 -5.59
CA PHE A 41 11.37 -5.33 -6.36
C PHE A 41 11.56 -5.02 -7.85
N SER A 42 10.78 -4.08 -8.40
CA SER A 42 10.81 -3.70 -9.81
C SER A 42 11.99 -2.75 -10.10
N ALA A 43 12.93 -3.22 -10.93
CA ALA A 43 14.04 -2.40 -11.40
C ALA A 43 13.54 -1.16 -12.17
N GLU A 44 12.46 -1.30 -12.94
CA GLU A 44 11.86 -0.24 -13.75
C GLU A 44 11.30 0.87 -12.85
N GLN A 45 10.51 0.52 -11.83
CA GLN A 45 9.95 1.49 -10.88
C GLN A 45 11.05 2.19 -10.06
N VAL A 46 12.08 1.44 -9.65
CA VAL A 46 13.24 2.00 -8.93
C VAL A 46 13.99 3.01 -9.81
N GLU A 47 14.18 2.74 -11.08
CA GLU A 47 14.86 3.68 -11.99
C GLU A 47 14.00 4.92 -12.24
N GLU A 48 12.72 4.76 -12.47
CA GLU A 48 11.77 5.87 -12.60
C GLU A 48 11.75 6.74 -11.33
N ALA A 49 11.76 6.12 -10.14
CA ALA A 49 11.82 6.84 -8.87
C ALA A 49 13.09 7.69 -8.73
N ARG A 50 14.25 7.17 -9.19
CA ARG A 50 15.51 7.91 -9.23
C ARG A 50 15.43 9.11 -10.17
N GLU A 51 14.93 8.91 -11.39
CA GLU A 51 14.79 9.99 -12.37
C GLU A 51 13.85 11.11 -11.91
N ILE A 52 12.69 10.74 -11.34
CA ILE A 52 11.73 11.73 -10.83
C ILE A 52 12.35 12.52 -9.69
N SER A 53 13.06 11.85 -8.75
CA SER A 53 13.67 12.51 -7.60
C SER A 53 14.83 13.41 -8.00
N ALA A 54 15.64 13.01 -8.98
CA ALA A 54 16.72 13.82 -9.53
C ALA A 54 16.18 15.09 -10.25
N ARG A 55 15.09 14.94 -11.03
CA ARG A 55 14.44 16.10 -11.68
C ARG A 55 13.84 17.09 -10.68
N ALA A 56 13.42 16.60 -9.52
CA ALA A 56 12.85 17.42 -8.44
C ALA A 56 13.92 17.95 -7.45
N ASP A 57 15.21 17.69 -7.69
CA ASP A 57 16.34 18.09 -6.83
C ASP A 57 16.20 17.64 -5.37
N ILE A 58 15.66 16.43 -5.14
CA ILE A 58 15.47 15.87 -3.80
C ILE A 58 16.70 15.04 -3.43
N GLY A 59 17.61 15.63 -2.62
CA GLY A 59 18.92 15.08 -2.33
C GLY A 59 18.99 14.08 -1.16
N ASN A 60 17.94 13.97 -0.35
CA ASN A 60 17.92 13.12 0.85
C ASN A 60 17.14 11.80 0.65
N VAL A 61 16.99 11.33 -0.60
CA VAL A 61 16.40 10.05 -0.97
C VAL A 61 17.42 9.15 -1.65
N SER A 62 17.27 7.85 -1.47
CA SER A 62 17.97 6.80 -2.22
C SER A 62 17.01 5.68 -2.56
N PHE A 63 17.28 4.91 -3.63
CA PHE A 63 16.41 3.82 -4.05
C PHE A 63 17.21 2.54 -4.26
N LEU A 64 16.73 1.43 -3.74
CA LEU A 64 17.33 0.11 -3.78
C LEU A 64 16.37 -0.88 -4.45
N GLN A 65 16.82 -1.56 -5.50
CA GLN A 65 16.11 -2.71 -6.02
C GLN A 65 16.41 -3.92 -5.13
N ALA A 66 15.39 -4.40 -4.41
CA ALA A 66 15.52 -5.58 -3.55
C ALA A 66 14.16 -6.23 -3.27
N ASN A 67 14.22 -7.48 -2.80
CA ASN A 67 13.05 -8.15 -2.24
C ASN A 67 12.72 -7.55 -0.87
N ALA A 68 11.46 -7.15 -0.64
CA ALA A 68 11.02 -6.57 0.63
C ALA A 68 11.17 -7.54 1.84
N CYS A 69 11.25 -8.85 1.59
CA CYS A 69 11.48 -9.84 2.64
C CYS A 69 12.97 -10.14 2.89
N ASP A 70 13.88 -9.59 2.09
CA ASP A 70 15.35 -9.74 2.20
C ASP A 70 16.01 -8.58 1.45
N THR A 71 16.08 -7.44 2.11
CA THR A 71 16.50 -6.19 1.47
C THR A 71 18.02 -6.02 1.39
N GLY A 72 18.77 -6.71 2.25
CA GLY A 72 20.20 -6.48 2.45
C GLY A 72 20.52 -5.14 3.14
N LEU A 73 19.51 -4.39 3.61
CA LEU A 73 19.74 -3.17 4.38
C LEU A 73 20.41 -3.48 5.72
N PRO A 74 21.27 -2.58 6.22
CA PRO A 74 21.99 -2.80 7.47
C PRO A 74 21.03 -2.90 8.67
N ARG A 75 21.22 -3.97 9.48
CA ARG A 75 20.42 -4.22 10.69
C ARG A 75 20.56 -3.09 11.71
N ALA A 76 19.50 -2.86 12.50
CA ALA A 76 19.46 -1.87 13.60
C ALA A 76 19.99 -0.49 13.20
N SER A 77 19.64 0.00 11.99
CA SER A 77 20.20 1.24 11.45
C SER A 77 19.17 2.29 11.05
N PHE A 78 17.89 1.94 11.06
CA PHE A 78 16.79 2.85 10.70
C PHE A 78 15.98 3.25 11.93
N ASP A 79 15.50 4.49 11.92
CA ASP A 79 14.64 5.03 12.99
C ASP A 79 13.17 4.67 12.75
N LEU A 80 12.76 4.53 11.46
CA LEU A 80 11.42 4.16 11.05
C LEU A 80 11.46 3.28 9.80
N ALA A 81 10.64 2.22 9.80
CA ALA A 81 10.33 1.42 8.62
C ALA A 81 8.84 1.57 8.28
N TYR A 82 8.56 1.89 7.05
CA TYR A 82 7.23 2.14 6.52
C TYR A 82 6.92 1.25 5.33
N CYS A 83 5.69 0.81 5.19
CA CYS A 83 5.18 0.28 3.93
C CYS A 83 3.72 0.70 3.71
N ARG A 84 3.33 0.81 2.43
CA ARG A 84 1.97 1.12 2.03
C ARG A 84 1.56 0.35 0.80
N PHE A 85 0.38 -0.31 0.83
CA PHE A 85 -0.12 -1.15 -0.26
C PHE A 85 0.91 -2.18 -0.75
N LEU A 86 1.64 -2.80 0.18
CA LEU A 86 2.66 -3.79 -0.11
C LEU A 86 2.26 -5.19 0.38
N LEU A 87 1.88 -5.29 1.65
CA LEU A 87 1.76 -6.59 2.32
C LEU A 87 0.65 -7.45 1.73
N LEU A 88 -0.44 -6.83 1.26
CA LEU A 88 -1.53 -7.51 0.55
C LEU A 88 -1.09 -8.19 -0.76
N HIS A 89 0.07 -7.81 -1.31
CA HIS A 89 0.65 -8.41 -2.53
C HIS A 89 1.67 -9.51 -2.24
N LEU A 90 1.97 -9.77 -0.96
CA LEU A 90 2.99 -10.74 -0.57
C LEU A 90 2.35 -12.07 -0.12
N PRO A 91 2.82 -13.22 -0.65
CA PRO A 91 2.37 -14.52 -0.17
C PRO A 91 2.75 -14.78 1.30
N ASN A 92 3.82 -14.15 1.79
CA ASN A 92 4.28 -14.22 3.17
C ASN A 92 4.56 -12.82 3.74
N PRO A 93 3.52 -12.08 4.14
CA PRO A 93 3.68 -10.74 4.70
C PRO A 93 4.44 -10.73 6.04
N ALA A 94 4.41 -11.83 6.80
CA ALA A 94 5.15 -11.94 8.06
C ALA A 94 6.67 -11.82 7.84
N ALA A 95 7.22 -12.44 6.80
CA ALA A 95 8.64 -12.33 6.49
C ALA A 95 9.07 -10.89 6.16
N CYS A 96 8.21 -10.14 5.49
CA CYS A 96 8.47 -8.71 5.24
C CYS A 96 8.45 -7.89 6.54
N ILE A 97 7.50 -8.15 7.44
CA ILE A 97 7.44 -7.49 8.75
C ILE A 97 8.69 -7.82 9.59
N GLU A 98 9.16 -9.08 9.58
CA GLU A 98 10.39 -9.49 10.25
C GLU A 98 11.62 -8.75 9.69
N GLU A 99 11.71 -8.59 8.37
CA GLU A 99 12.78 -7.83 7.72
C GLU A 99 12.73 -6.35 8.11
N MET A 100 11.54 -5.73 8.08
CA MET A 100 11.33 -4.35 8.54
C MET A 100 11.76 -4.16 9.99
N LEU A 101 11.38 -5.09 10.88
CA LEU A 101 11.78 -5.06 12.28
C LEU A 101 13.30 -5.24 12.44
N ALA A 102 13.93 -6.08 11.64
CA ALA A 102 15.35 -6.36 11.77
C ALA A 102 16.24 -5.16 11.42
N ILE A 103 15.83 -4.31 10.46
CA ILE A 103 16.57 -3.08 10.13
C ILE A 103 16.35 -1.93 11.12
N LEU A 104 15.27 -1.97 11.90
CA LEU A 104 14.97 -0.96 12.90
C LEU A 104 15.94 -1.04 14.08
N LYS A 105 16.39 0.13 14.57
CA LYS A 105 17.08 0.28 15.85
C LYS A 105 16.19 -0.18 17.01
N PRO A 106 16.74 -0.53 18.19
CA PRO A 106 15.95 -0.56 19.42
C PRO A 106 15.24 0.78 19.62
N GLY A 107 13.95 0.76 19.94
CA GLY A 107 13.11 1.97 19.99
C GLY A 107 12.70 2.54 18.64
N GLY A 108 13.07 1.91 17.52
CA GLY A 108 12.63 2.30 16.18
C GLY A 108 11.16 2.02 15.95
N ILE A 109 10.57 2.70 14.97
CA ILE A 109 9.13 2.69 14.71
C ILE A 109 8.82 1.87 13.46
N LEU A 110 7.90 0.92 13.58
CA LEU A 110 7.27 0.22 12.45
C LEU A 110 5.94 0.89 12.13
N VAL A 111 5.70 1.18 10.86
CA VAL A 111 4.41 1.70 10.36
C VAL A 111 3.99 0.89 9.14
N LEU A 112 2.84 0.24 9.24
CA LEU A 112 2.22 -0.53 8.18
C LEU A 112 0.92 0.14 7.79
N GLU A 113 0.72 0.42 6.50
CA GLU A 113 -0.51 0.99 5.96
C GLU A 113 -0.97 0.16 4.77
N ASP A 114 -2.14 -0.48 4.91
CA ASP A 114 -2.67 -1.31 3.83
C ASP A 114 -4.19 -1.25 3.75
N GLY A 115 -4.76 -1.64 2.61
CA GLY A 115 -6.18 -1.60 2.32
C GLY A 115 -6.84 -2.98 2.38
N ASP A 116 -8.04 -3.04 2.97
CA ASP A 116 -8.94 -4.19 2.80
C ASP A 116 -9.76 -3.95 1.53
N LEU A 117 -9.33 -4.56 0.39
CA LEU A 117 -9.96 -4.34 -0.91
C LEU A 117 -11.41 -4.84 -0.94
N THR A 118 -11.79 -5.76 -0.05
CA THR A 118 -13.15 -6.32 0.00
C THR A 118 -14.17 -5.39 0.64
N THR A 119 -13.75 -4.22 1.11
CA THR A 119 -14.61 -3.23 1.79
C THR A 119 -14.99 -2.03 0.92
N ALA A 120 -14.45 -1.93 -0.30
CA ALA A 120 -14.87 -0.89 -1.25
C ALA A 120 -16.35 -1.05 -1.60
N MET A 121 -17.06 0.05 -1.71
CA MET A 121 -18.51 0.02 -1.96
C MET A 121 -19.04 1.32 -2.54
N SER A 122 -20.26 1.26 -3.09
CA SER A 122 -21.02 2.43 -3.52
C SER A 122 -22.36 2.54 -2.79
N GLN A 123 -22.88 3.76 -2.67
CA GLN A 123 -24.20 4.05 -2.10
C GLN A 123 -24.98 5.03 -2.99
N PRO A 124 -26.13 4.63 -3.55
CA PRO A 124 -26.69 3.28 -3.48
C PRO A 124 -25.78 2.23 -4.16
N PRO A 125 -25.96 0.91 -3.91
CA PRO A 125 -25.18 -0.14 -4.58
C PRO A 125 -25.25 -0.03 -6.09
N THR A 126 -24.08 -0.16 -6.76
CA THR A 126 -23.95 -0.10 -8.22
C THR A 126 -22.96 -1.15 -8.72
N ALA A 127 -22.66 -1.14 -10.02
CA ALA A 127 -21.63 -2.00 -10.62
C ALA A 127 -20.22 -1.75 -10.03
N LEU A 128 -19.97 -0.63 -9.34
CA LEU A 128 -18.70 -0.36 -8.65
C LEU A 128 -18.41 -1.37 -7.53
N ASP A 129 -19.44 -2.01 -6.97
CA ASP A 129 -19.28 -3.02 -5.92
C ASP A 129 -18.65 -4.32 -6.46
N ALA A 130 -18.59 -4.50 -7.80
CA ALA A 130 -17.84 -5.57 -8.44
C ALA A 130 -16.33 -5.54 -8.09
N PHE A 131 -15.78 -4.37 -7.77
CA PHE A 131 -14.40 -4.26 -7.29
C PHE A 131 -14.15 -5.20 -6.09
N ALA A 132 -14.95 -5.06 -5.04
CA ALA A 132 -14.77 -5.83 -3.81
C ALA A 132 -14.95 -7.35 -4.05
N ASP A 133 -15.96 -7.75 -4.83
CA ASP A 133 -16.20 -9.15 -5.18
C ASP A 133 -15.04 -9.75 -5.99
N LEU A 134 -14.62 -9.08 -7.06
CA LEU A 134 -13.59 -9.58 -7.97
C LEU A 134 -12.23 -9.69 -7.26
N PHE A 135 -11.80 -8.70 -6.50
CA PHE A 135 -10.55 -8.78 -5.75
C PHE A 135 -10.64 -9.82 -4.62
N GLY A 136 -11.75 -9.89 -3.90
CA GLY A 136 -11.95 -10.91 -2.86
C GLY A 136 -11.85 -12.35 -3.39
N ARG A 137 -12.29 -12.59 -4.62
CA ARG A 137 -12.21 -13.89 -5.31
C ARG A 137 -10.85 -14.11 -5.96
N LEU A 138 -10.17 -13.08 -6.44
CA LEU A 138 -8.86 -13.19 -7.08
C LEU A 138 -7.75 -13.57 -6.09
N GLY A 139 -7.76 -12.99 -4.89
CA GLY A 139 -6.73 -13.21 -3.88
C GLY A 139 -6.40 -14.69 -3.66
N PRO A 140 -7.38 -15.54 -3.29
CA PRO A 140 -7.17 -16.97 -3.06
C PRO A 140 -6.59 -17.72 -4.27
N THR A 141 -6.92 -17.32 -5.51
CA THR A 141 -6.34 -17.95 -6.71
C THR A 141 -4.85 -17.70 -6.90
N ARG A 142 -4.33 -16.68 -6.22
CA ARG A 142 -2.92 -16.25 -6.24
C ARG A 142 -2.17 -16.57 -4.95
N GLY A 143 -2.85 -17.19 -3.96
CA GLY A 143 -2.29 -17.39 -2.62
C GLY A 143 -2.13 -16.08 -1.85
N LEU A 144 -2.97 -15.08 -2.15
CA LEU A 144 -2.98 -13.77 -1.51
C LEU A 144 -4.27 -13.55 -0.74
N ASP A 145 -4.23 -12.68 0.27
CA ASP A 145 -5.41 -12.23 1.01
C ASP A 145 -5.58 -10.71 0.88
N TYR A 146 -6.44 -10.28 -0.04
CA TYR A 146 -6.74 -8.86 -0.25
C TYR A 146 -7.61 -8.25 0.85
N SER A 147 -7.97 -9.02 1.88
CA SER A 147 -8.65 -8.52 3.09
C SER A 147 -7.75 -8.46 4.33
N MET A 148 -6.46 -8.80 4.19
CA MET A 148 -5.53 -9.00 5.31
C MET A 148 -5.25 -7.74 6.14
N ALA A 149 -5.51 -6.55 5.58
CA ALA A 149 -5.20 -5.29 6.26
C ALA A 149 -5.87 -5.16 7.64
N LYS A 150 -7.06 -5.71 7.83
CA LYS A 150 -7.76 -5.77 9.14
C LYS A 150 -7.00 -6.57 10.21
N ASP A 151 -6.13 -7.49 9.80
CA ASP A 151 -5.39 -8.40 10.65
C ASP A 151 -3.90 -8.01 10.83
N LEU A 152 -3.44 -6.87 10.27
CA LEU A 152 -2.06 -6.37 10.38
C LEU A 152 -1.54 -6.33 11.82
N HIS A 153 -2.38 -5.94 12.78
CA HIS A 153 -2.01 -5.92 14.20
C HIS A 153 -1.64 -7.31 14.73
N ARG A 154 -2.33 -8.37 14.27
CA ARG A 154 -2.03 -9.76 14.67
C ARG A 154 -0.70 -10.24 14.10
N LEU A 155 -0.34 -9.80 12.88
CA LEU A 155 0.97 -10.12 12.31
C LEU A 155 2.10 -9.46 13.11
N VAL A 156 1.89 -8.22 13.56
CA VAL A 156 2.84 -7.51 14.43
C VAL A 156 2.98 -8.18 15.79
N GLU A 157 1.86 -8.60 16.39
CA GLU A 157 1.86 -9.36 17.66
C GLU A 157 2.57 -10.72 17.51
N ALA A 158 2.34 -11.44 16.41
CA ALA A 158 3.02 -12.70 16.11
C ALA A 158 4.54 -12.52 15.92
N ALA A 159 4.99 -11.34 15.45
CA ALA A 159 6.40 -10.95 15.37
C ALA A 159 6.99 -10.54 16.75
N GLY A 160 6.25 -10.68 17.84
CA GLY A 160 6.72 -10.42 19.20
C GLY A 160 6.59 -8.97 19.67
N ILE A 161 5.89 -8.13 18.94
CA ILE A 161 5.66 -6.72 19.31
C ILE A 161 4.28 -6.56 19.92
N SER A 162 4.21 -6.03 21.14
CA SER A 162 2.96 -5.72 21.83
C SER A 162 2.64 -4.22 21.80
N GLY A 163 1.35 -3.88 22.02
CA GLY A 163 0.93 -2.49 22.16
C GLY A 163 0.87 -1.72 20.83
N ALA A 164 0.65 -2.40 19.71
CA ALA A 164 0.45 -1.77 18.43
C ALA A 164 -0.79 -0.85 18.45
N ARG A 165 -0.64 0.39 17.97
CA ARG A 165 -1.74 1.32 17.74
C ARG A 165 -2.34 1.02 16.37
N VAL A 166 -3.65 0.86 16.32
CA VAL A 166 -4.41 0.64 15.08
C VAL A 166 -5.31 1.84 14.83
N VAL A 167 -5.23 2.40 13.64
CA VAL A 167 -6.16 3.41 13.15
C VAL A 167 -6.72 2.91 11.82
N TYR A 168 -8.01 3.12 11.57
CA TYR A 168 -8.60 2.82 10.27
C TYR A 168 -9.50 3.96 9.82
N HIS A 169 -9.62 4.11 8.52
CA HIS A 169 -10.53 5.05 7.87
C HIS A 169 -10.97 4.49 6.52
N GLN A 170 -12.12 4.93 6.04
CA GLN A 170 -12.61 4.57 4.70
C GLN A 170 -12.79 5.86 3.90
N PRO A 171 -11.90 6.14 2.92
CA PRO A 171 -11.95 7.37 2.15
C PRO A 171 -13.19 7.42 1.25
N ALA A 172 -13.84 8.58 1.18
CA ALA A 172 -14.81 8.88 0.14
C ALA A 172 -14.09 9.44 -1.10
N CYS A 173 -14.44 8.93 -2.27
CA CYS A 173 -13.93 9.38 -3.56
C CYS A 173 -14.73 10.60 -4.02
N ILE A 174 -14.24 11.80 -3.71
CA ILE A 174 -14.96 13.07 -3.90
C ILE A 174 -14.51 13.89 -5.11
N THR A 175 -13.31 13.65 -5.66
CA THR A 175 -12.85 14.31 -6.89
C THR A 175 -13.13 13.43 -8.10
N ASP A 176 -13.22 14.01 -9.29
CA ASP A 176 -13.46 13.27 -10.53
C ASP A 176 -12.42 12.16 -10.74
N GLU A 177 -11.15 12.43 -10.43
CA GLU A 177 -10.08 11.45 -10.49
C GLU A 177 -10.26 10.32 -9.47
N HIS A 178 -10.54 10.65 -8.20
CA HIS A 178 -10.73 9.65 -7.15
C HIS A 178 -11.94 8.74 -7.42
N ARG A 179 -12.99 9.27 -8.03
CA ARG A 179 -14.18 8.50 -8.39
C ARG A 179 -13.89 7.38 -9.40
N GLN A 180 -12.85 7.54 -10.24
CA GLN A 180 -12.43 6.53 -11.20
C GLN A 180 -11.65 5.36 -10.58
N PHE A 181 -11.14 5.50 -9.35
CA PHE A 181 -10.20 4.57 -8.74
C PHE A 181 -10.65 3.11 -8.80
N LEU A 182 -11.89 2.81 -8.41
CA LEU A 182 -12.40 1.44 -8.41
C LEU A 182 -12.48 0.86 -9.82
N LYS A 183 -12.97 1.66 -10.78
CA LYS A 183 -13.07 1.23 -12.18
C LYS A 183 -11.69 0.99 -12.80
N TRP A 184 -10.76 1.93 -12.66
CA TRP A 184 -9.40 1.78 -13.20
C TRP A 184 -8.69 0.56 -12.61
N SER A 185 -8.85 0.29 -11.33
CA SER A 185 -8.26 -0.90 -10.70
C SER A 185 -8.85 -2.20 -11.26
N VAL A 186 -10.16 -2.25 -11.55
CA VAL A 186 -10.78 -3.41 -12.18
C VAL A 186 -10.31 -3.55 -13.64
N GLU A 187 -10.18 -2.45 -14.36
CA GLU A 187 -9.68 -2.44 -15.74
C GLU A 187 -8.23 -2.94 -15.81
N GLU A 188 -7.34 -2.44 -14.95
CA GLU A 188 -5.93 -2.84 -14.86
C GLU A 188 -5.80 -4.33 -14.51
N ALA A 189 -6.58 -4.81 -13.55
CA ALA A 189 -6.58 -6.22 -13.15
C ALA A 189 -7.39 -7.15 -14.07
N GLY A 190 -8.02 -6.62 -15.12
CA GLY A 190 -8.99 -7.34 -15.96
C GLY A 190 -8.47 -8.65 -16.53
N SER A 191 -7.24 -8.66 -17.08
CA SER A 191 -6.61 -9.88 -17.61
C SER A 191 -6.43 -10.96 -16.54
N ALA A 192 -6.19 -10.55 -15.30
CA ALA A 192 -6.05 -11.47 -14.17
C ALA A 192 -7.39 -12.09 -13.76
N PHE A 193 -8.47 -11.32 -13.77
CA PHE A 193 -9.80 -11.84 -13.48
C PHE A 193 -10.26 -12.84 -14.55
N VAL A 194 -10.03 -12.52 -15.83
CA VAL A 194 -10.36 -13.43 -16.94
C VAL A 194 -9.48 -14.68 -16.89
N GLY A 195 -8.18 -14.54 -16.70
CA GLY A 195 -7.25 -15.68 -16.60
C GLY A 195 -7.55 -16.61 -15.43
N ALA A 196 -8.09 -16.09 -14.32
CA ALA A 196 -8.56 -16.87 -13.18
C ALA A 196 -10.00 -17.43 -13.37
N SER A 197 -10.62 -17.21 -14.53
CA SER A 197 -12.02 -17.63 -14.85
C SER A 197 -13.06 -17.07 -13.85
N LEU A 198 -12.82 -15.90 -13.29
CA LEU A 198 -13.75 -15.23 -12.38
C LEU A 198 -14.82 -14.46 -13.14
N ILE A 199 -14.49 -14.00 -14.35
CA ILE A 199 -15.35 -13.24 -15.26
C ILE A 199 -14.90 -13.52 -16.70
N THR A 200 -15.81 -13.45 -17.67
CA THR A 200 -15.46 -13.50 -19.11
C THR A 200 -15.04 -12.10 -19.60
N GLU A 201 -14.37 -12.04 -20.77
CA GLU A 201 -14.02 -10.75 -21.40
C GLU A 201 -15.29 -9.91 -21.70
N GLU A 202 -16.36 -10.54 -22.17
CA GLU A 202 -17.64 -9.87 -22.44
C GLU A 202 -18.27 -9.31 -21.15
N GLN A 203 -18.28 -10.10 -20.09
CA GLN A 203 -18.77 -9.66 -18.78
C GLN A 203 -17.91 -8.54 -18.21
N LEU A 204 -16.58 -8.61 -18.34
CA LEU A 204 -15.66 -7.55 -17.91
C LEU A 204 -15.94 -6.23 -18.64
N ALA A 205 -16.08 -6.28 -19.98
CA ALA A 205 -16.41 -5.11 -20.78
C ALA A 205 -17.74 -4.47 -20.36
N THR A 206 -18.76 -5.29 -20.13
CA THR A 206 -20.08 -4.84 -19.65
C THR A 206 -19.97 -4.20 -18.26
N THR A 207 -19.28 -4.87 -17.33
CA THR A 207 -19.07 -4.35 -15.97
C THR A 207 -18.35 -2.99 -15.98
N LEU A 208 -17.30 -2.83 -16.79
CA LEU A 208 -16.58 -1.57 -16.89
C LEU A 208 -17.43 -0.41 -17.44
N LEU A 209 -18.33 -0.70 -18.39
CA LEU A 209 -19.31 0.29 -18.88
C LEU A 209 -20.29 0.71 -17.80
N GLU A 210 -20.85 -0.25 -17.07
CA GLU A 210 -21.76 0.01 -15.95
C GLU A 210 -21.07 0.75 -14.80
N MET A 211 -19.82 0.40 -14.50
CA MET A 211 -19.00 1.13 -13.52
C MET A 211 -18.79 2.60 -13.94
N GLN A 212 -18.52 2.85 -15.25
CA GLN A 212 -18.38 4.22 -15.74
C GLN A 212 -19.68 5.02 -15.57
N GLN A 213 -20.83 4.43 -15.88
CA GLN A 213 -22.13 5.09 -15.65
C GLN A 213 -22.33 5.47 -14.17
N ALA A 214 -21.94 4.58 -13.25
CA ALA A 214 -22.02 4.84 -11.82
C ALA A 214 -21.05 5.95 -11.37
N VAL A 215 -19.83 5.98 -11.91
CA VAL A 215 -18.86 7.06 -11.66
C VAL A 215 -19.43 8.41 -12.11
N ASP A 216 -20.08 8.46 -13.28
CA ASP A 216 -20.63 9.69 -13.86
C ASP A 216 -21.93 10.14 -13.17
N THR A 217 -22.49 9.33 -12.27
CA THR A 217 -23.72 9.63 -11.56
C THR A 217 -23.43 10.43 -10.28
N PRO A 218 -23.82 11.73 -10.17
CA PRO A 218 -23.45 12.59 -9.05
C PRO A 218 -23.94 12.11 -7.67
N ASP A 219 -25.13 11.48 -7.64
CA ASP A 219 -25.76 11.05 -6.39
C ASP A 219 -25.20 9.71 -5.86
N VAL A 220 -24.24 9.08 -6.56
CA VAL A 220 -23.56 7.88 -6.08
C VAL A 220 -22.37 8.28 -5.20
N THR A 221 -22.43 7.92 -3.92
CA THR A 221 -21.27 8.00 -3.02
C THR A 221 -20.37 6.79 -3.24
N ILE A 222 -19.10 7.02 -3.55
CA ILE A 222 -18.10 5.96 -3.77
C ILE A 222 -17.14 5.96 -2.58
N LEU A 223 -17.00 4.81 -1.94
CA LEU A 223 -16.10 4.58 -0.82
C LEU A 223 -14.96 3.65 -1.29
N ALA A 224 -13.74 4.15 -1.20
CA ALA A 224 -12.53 3.36 -1.46
C ALA A 224 -12.37 2.22 -0.44
N PRO A 225 -11.45 1.27 -0.64
CA PRO A 225 -11.10 0.29 0.37
C PRO A 225 -10.84 0.92 1.73
N ARG A 226 -11.23 0.22 2.80
CA ARG A 226 -10.89 0.64 4.15
C ARG A 226 -9.39 0.49 4.37
N MET A 227 -8.77 1.60 4.74
CA MET A 227 -7.35 1.68 5.04
C MET A 227 -7.10 1.41 6.52
N TYR A 228 -6.13 0.58 6.82
CA TYR A 228 -5.65 0.30 8.16
C TYR A 228 -4.21 0.79 8.29
N LEU A 229 -3.94 1.56 9.33
CA LEU A 229 -2.60 1.97 9.72
C LEU A 229 -2.29 1.34 11.07
N VAL A 230 -1.25 0.53 11.10
CA VAL A 230 -0.72 -0.07 12.33
C VAL A 230 0.64 0.52 12.61
N SER A 231 0.86 1.03 13.80
CA SER A 231 2.15 1.55 14.23
C SER A 231 2.55 0.99 15.59
N CYS A 232 3.84 0.68 15.74
CA CYS A 232 4.39 0.17 16.99
C CYS A 232 5.86 0.56 17.13
N VAL A 233 6.38 0.43 18.35
CA VAL A 233 7.78 0.67 18.68
C VAL A 233 8.45 -0.69 18.92
N LYS A 234 9.60 -0.89 18.24
CA LYS A 234 10.44 -2.07 18.48
C LYS A 234 11.07 -1.97 19.86
N GLY A 235 10.90 -3.01 20.68
CA GLY A 235 11.52 -3.13 21.98
C GLY A 235 13.07 -3.24 21.94
#